data_e4a1b7a97d407b54e36fed03576dcfa3
#
_entry.id   e4a1b7a97d407b54e36fed03576dcfa3
#
_cell.length_a   1.000
_cell.length_b   1.000
_cell.length_c   1.000
_cell.angle_alpha   90.00
_cell.angle_beta   90.00
_cell.angle_gamma   90.00
#
_symmetry.space_group_name_H-M   'P 1'
#
loop_
_entity.id
_entity.type
_entity.pdbx_description
1 polymer ?
#
loop_
_entity_poly.entity_id
_entity_poly.type
_entity_poly.pdbx_seq_one_letter_code
_entity_poly.pdbx_strand_id
1 'polypeptide(L)'
;KNFLVNIFQNVLALLGSAGNFIFIVFMVLVFTIILLIEYHDFKRSLVRFIPNKYLEIGLRTIYNVEQQISKYLRGQILAASSVAILSIIGLFILNKVGANITLVIFIGIIAGLANLIPMVGPFIGMVPAILITIMNNVGNESAFSHYIFNIIPSPFFIFDIILMFIVVQQIDNNFITPLVIGESVGLHPMIVMIVLIVGGTLM
;
A
#
# COMPACT_ATOMS: atom_id res chain seq x y z
N LYS A 1 16.13 -17.59 -34.32
CA LYS A 1 14.68 -17.40 -34.58
C LYS A 1 13.83 -17.45 -33.30
N ASN A 2 14.16 -18.30 -32.30
CA ASN A 2 13.35 -18.47 -31.09
C ASN A 2 13.40 -17.26 -30.13
N PHE A 3 14.49 -16.48 -30.12
CA PHE A 3 14.65 -15.32 -29.23
C PHE A 3 13.64 -14.20 -29.55
N LEU A 4 13.49 -13.86 -30.83
CA LEU A 4 12.53 -12.83 -31.27
C LEU A 4 11.08 -13.25 -31.05
N VAL A 5 10.79 -14.54 -31.25
CA VAL A 5 9.44 -15.09 -30.98
C VAL A 5 9.11 -15.03 -29.52
N ASN A 6 10.05 -15.37 -28.64
CA ASN A 6 9.85 -15.30 -27.18
C ASN A 6 9.66 -13.85 -26.69
N ILE A 7 10.42 -12.89 -27.24
CA ILE A 7 10.22 -11.47 -26.92
C ILE A 7 8.82 -11.03 -27.35
N PHE A 8 8.41 -11.37 -28.56
CA PHE A 8 7.10 -11.00 -29.08
C PHE A 8 5.96 -11.60 -28.25
N GLN A 9 6.06 -12.87 -27.87
CA GLN A 9 5.09 -13.52 -26.97
C GLN A 9 5.04 -12.88 -25.60
N ASN A 10 6.19 -12.53 -25.01
CA ASN A 10 6.24 -11.84 -23.72
C ASN A 10 5.63 -10.44 -23.79
N VAL A 11 5.86 -9.70 -24.87
CA VAL A 11 5.24 -8.38 -25.08
C VAL A 11 3.73 -8.51 -25.24
N LEU A 12 3.25 -9.50 -26.00
CA LEU A 12 1.81 -9.75 -26.13
C LEU A 12 1.17 -10.16 -24.80
N ALA A 13 1.85 -10.98 -23.98
CA ALA A 13 1.38 -11.36 -22.67
C ALA A 13 1.31 -10.15 -21.72
N LEU A 14 2.30 -9.26 -21.76
CA LEU A 14 2.30 -8.01 -20.99
C LEU A 14 1.17 -7.07 -21.42
N LEU A 15 0.94 -6.91 -22.70
CA LEU A 15 -0.17 -6.11 -23.22
C LEU A 15 -1.52 -6.70 -22.85
N GLY A 16 -1.66 -8.02 -22.88
CA GLY A 16 -2.87 -8.71 -22.43
C GLY A 16 -3.14 -8.54 -20.94
N SER A 17 -2.10 -8.66 -20.11
CA SER A 17 -2.22 -8.44 -18.65
C SER A 17 -2.52 -6.99 -18.30
N ALA A 18 -1.92 -6.02 -18.98
CA ALA A 18 -2.23 -4.60 -18.82
C ALA A 18 -3.68 -4.28 -19.22
N GLY A 19 -4.16 -4.86 -20.34
CA GLY A 19 -5.55 -4.71 -20.77
C GLY A 19 -6.54 -5.28 -19.74
N ASN A 20 -6.24 -6.46 -19.19
CA ASN A 20 -7.06 -7.06 -18.14
C ASN A 20 -7.05 -6.21 -16.86
N PHE A 21 -5.91 -5.68 -16.46
CA PHE A 21 -5.81 -4.78 -15.32
C PHE A 21 -6.66 -3.52 -15.49
N ILE A 22 -6.56 -2.86 -16.66
CA ILE A 22 -7.39 -1.68 -16.99
C ILE A 22 -8.88 -2.03 -16.94
N PHE A 23 -9.26 -3.18 -17.52
CA PHE A 23 -10.64 -3.66 -17.49
C PHE A 23 -11.16 -3.87 -16.07
N ILE A 24 -10.36 -4.51 -15.20
CA ILE A 24 -10.72 -4.72 -13.78
C ILE A 24 -10.90 -3.36 -13.07
N VAL A 25 -9.95 -2.43 -13.23
CA VAL A 25 -10.05 -1.09 -12.64
C VAL A 25 -11.31 -0.37 -13.13
N PHE A 26 -11.60 -0.43 -14.42
CA PHE A 26 -12.81 0.16 -15.00
C PHE A 26 -14.09 -0.45 -14.39
N MET A 27 -14.16 -1.78 -14.29
CA MET A 27 -15.30 -2.49 -13.69
C MET A 27 -15.48 -2.12 -12.22
N VAL A 28 -14.37 -2.06 -11.45
CA VAL A 28 -14.42 -1.61 -10.04
C VAL A 28 -14.97 -0.19 -9.92
N LEU A 29 -14.54 0.73 -10.78
CA LEU A 29 -15.06 2.10 -10.81
C LEU A 29 -16.56 2.13 -11.13
N VAL A 30 -17.00 1.39 -12.14
CA VAL A 30 -18.42 1.32 -12.52
C VAL A 30 -19.24 0.77 -11.35
N PHE A 31 -18.85 -0.35 -10.74
CA PHE A 31 -19.54 -0.90 -9.59
C PHE A 31 -19.56 0.06 -8.39
N THR A 32 -18.45 0.75 -8.14
CA THR A 32 -18.37 1.74 -7.08
C THR A 32 -19.37 2.88 -7.30
N ILE A 33 -19.47 3.39 -8.54
CA ILE A 33 -20.43 4.46 -8.88
C ILE A 33 -21.87 3.96 -8.69
N ILE A 34 -22.19 2.76 -9.16
CA ILE A 34 -23.53 2.16 -8.99
C ILE A 34 -23.86 2.04 -7.50
N LEU A 35 -22.94 1.48 -6.70
CA LEU A 35 -23.15 1.36 -5.25
C LEU A 35 -23.32 2.70 -4.54
N LEU A 36 -22.63 3.75 -4.99
CA LEU A 36 -22.79 5.09 -4.44
C LEU A 36 -24.17 5.69 -4.77
N ILE A 37 -24.67 5.45 -5.99
CA ILE A 37 -26.00 5.92 -6.41
C ILE A 37 -27.10 5.18 -5.63
N GLU A 38 -26.96 3.86 -5.50
CA GLU A 38 -27.96 2.98 -4.88
C GLU A 38 -27.78 2.84 -3.36
N TYR A 39 -26.81 3.54 -2.75
CA TYR A 39 -26.47 3.43 -1.33
C TYR A 39 -27.69 3.53 -0.40
N HIS A 40 -28.60 4.48 -0.65
CA HIS A 40 -29.78 4.69 0.18
C HIS A 40 -30.78 3.53 0.10
N ASP A 41 -30.99 2.98 -1.09
CA ASP A 41 -31.93 1.88 -1.30
C ASP A 41 -31.36 0.56 -0.80
N PHE A 42 -30.04 0.37 -0.98
CA PHE A 42 -29.31 -0.75 -0.40
C PHE A 42 -29.41 -0.75 1.13
N LYS A 43 -29.15 0.40 1.76
CA LYS A 43 -29.27 0.54 3.23
C LYS A 43 -30.69 0.28 3.72
N ARG A 44 -31.73 0.80 3.04
CA ARG A 44 -33.12 0.52 3.35
C ARG A 44 -33.47 -0.96 3.23
N SER A 45 -32.93 -1.63 2.21
CA SER A 45 -33.13 -3.07 2.02
C SER A 45 -32.51 -3.88 3.15
N LEU A 46 -31.29 -3.55 3.59
CA LEU A 46 -30.67 -4.19 4.74
C LEU A 46 -31.50 -4.04 6.01
N VAL A 47 -32.05 -2.86 6.26
CA VAL A 47 -32.88 -2.61 7.45
C VAL A 47 -34.17 -3.43 7.40
N ARG A 48 -34.75 -3.67 6.23
CA ARG A 48 -36.00 -4.48 6.07
C ARG A 48 -35.82 -5.97 6.43
N PHE A 49 -34.60 -6.49 6.37
CA PHE A 49 -34.32 -7.86 6.79
C PHE A 49 -34.29 -8.03 8.32
N ILE A 50 -34.23 -6.92 9.08
CA ILE A 50 -34.16 -6.97 10.54
C ILE A 50 -35.58 -7.12 11.10
N PRO A 51 -35.88 -8.18 11.88
CA PRO A 51 -37.16 -8.33 12.55
C PRO A 51 -37.42 -7.14 13.48
N ASN A 52 -38.70 -6.70 13.57
CA ASN A 52 -39.09 -5.54 14.39
C ASN A 52 -38.61 -5.62 15.84
N LYS A 53 -38.51 -6.82 16.39
CA LYS A 53 -38.01 -7.06 17.75
C LYS A 53 -36.57 -6.57 17.97
N TYR A 54 -35.74 -6.59 16.93
CA TYR A 54 -34.32 -6.25 16.99
C TYR A 54 -33.97 -4.99 16.18
N LEU A 55 -35.01 -4.25 15.74
CA LEU A 55 -34.82 -3.12 14.83
C LEU A 55 -33.91 -2.03 15.43
N GLU A 56 -34.09 -1.69 16.69
CA GLU A 56 -33.29 -0.66 17.38
C GLU A 56 -31.82 -1.07 17.49
N ILE A 57 -31.57 -2.32 17.89
CA ILE A 57 -30.21 -2.86 18.00
C ILE A 57 -29.55 -2.93 16.61
N GLY A 58 -30.31 -3.37 15.59
CA GLY A 58 -29.82 -3.46 14.22
C GLY A 58 -29.44 -2.09 13.64
N LEU A 59 -30.29 -1.08 13.80
CA LEU A 59 -30.01 0.29 13.35
C LEU A 59 -28.79 0.88 14.05
N ARG A 60 -28.66 0.68 15.35
CA ARG A 60 -27.51 1.12 16.14
C ARG A 60 -26.22 0.42 15.67
N THR A 61 -26.30 -0.86 15.36
CA THR A 61 -25.15 -1.64 14.85
C THR A 61 -24.71 -1.13 13.49
N ILE A 62 -25.65 -0.94 12.54
CA ILE A 62 -25.37 -0.38 11.21
C ILE A 62 -24.70 0.98 11.34
N TYR A 63 -25.23 1.86 12.17
CA TYR A 63 -24.65 3.18 12.39
C TYR A 63 -23.22 3.13 12.96
N ASN A 64 -22.98 2.27 13.95
CA ASN A 64 -21.68 2.09 14.56
C ASN A 64 -20.65 1.54 13.54
N VAL A 65 -21.05 0.58 12.72
CA VAL A 65 -20.21 0.01 11.66
C VAL A 65 -19.85 1.07 10.61
N GLU A 66 -20.83 1.86 10.15
CA GLU A 66 -20.57 2.98 9.22
C GLU A 66 -19.57 3.98 9.79
N GLN A 67 -19.73 4.35 11.05
CA GLN A 67 -18.82 5.29 11.73
C GLN A 67 -17.41 4.70 11.85
N GLN A 68 -17.28 3.43 12.20
CA GLN A 68 -15.98 2.77 12.34
C GLN A 68 -15.27 2.64 10.99
N ILE A 69 -15.98 2.20 9.94
CA ILE A 69 -15.41 2.11 8.58
C ILE A 69 -14.97 3.49 8.11
N SER A 70 -15.79 4.52 8.31
CA SER A 70 -15.45 5.89 7.91
C SER A 70 -14.19 6.41 8.60
N LYS A 71 -14.08 6.17 9.93
CA LYS A 71 -12.88 6.54 10.70
C LYS A 71 -11.65 5.78 10.21
N TYR A 72 -11.78 4.47 10.01
CA TYR A 72 -10.70 3.62 9.52
C TYR A 72 -10.19 4.06 8.15
N LEU A 73 -11.08 4.30 7.18
CA LEU A 73 -10.69 4.73 5.84
C LEU A 73 -9.96 6.08 5.84
N ARG A 74 -10.47 7.06 6.62
CA ARG A 74 -9.77 8.35 6.78
C ARG A 74 -8.40 8.17 7.40
N GLY A 75 -8.32 7.35 8.44
CA GLY A 75 -7.05 7.02 9.09
C GLY A 75 -6.08 6.35 8.12
N GLN A 76 -6.55 5.39 7.34
CA GLN A 76 -5.72 4.67 6.37
C GLN A 76 -5.18 5.57 5.25
N ILE A 77 -5.98 6.53 4.77
CA ILE A 77 -5.52 7.52 3.79
C ILE A 77 -4.43 8.41 4.38
N LEU A 78 -4.59 8.85 5.64
CA LEU A 78 -3.57 9.65 6.32
C LEU A 78 -2.27 8.84 6.54
N ALA A 79 -2.38 7.59 6.99
CA ALA A 79 -1.23 6.70 7.14
C ALA A 79 -0.51 6.48 5.81
N ALA A 80 -1.25 6.17 4.74
CA ALA A 80 -0.72 6.00 3.39
C ALA A 80 0.01 7.26 2.89
N SER A 81 -0.58 8.44 3.12
CA SER A 81 0.03 9.72 2.76
C SER A 81 1.32 9.99 3.56
N SER A 82 1.34 9.64 4.84
CA SER A 82 2.52 9.78 5.69
C SER A 82 3.66 8.87 5.23
N VAL A 83 3.38 7.63 4.89
CA VAL A 83 4.37 6.68 4.33
C VAL A 83 4.90 7.19 2.99
N ALA A 84 4.05 7.74 2.11
CA ALA A 84 4.49 8.35 0.87
C ALA A 84 5.50 9.48 1.13
N ILE A 85 5.16 10.42 2.01
CA ILE A 85 6.00 11.57 2.36
C ILE A 85 7.32 11.12 2.98
N LEU A 86 7.28 10.21 3.97
CA LEU A 86 8.49 9.69 4.62
C LEU A 86 9.39 8.96 3.63
N SER A 87 8.82 8.14 2.74
CA SER A 87 9.59 7.45 1.69
C SER A 87 10.25 8.45 0.73
N ILE A 88 9.54 9.49 0.30
CA ILE A 88 10.09 10.54 -0.54
C ILE A 88 11.26 11.24 0.17
N ILE A 89 11.07 11.66 1.42
CA ILE A 89 12.11 12.34 2.21
C ILE A 89 13.33 11.42 2.39
N GLY A 90 13.11 10.15 2.77
CA GLY A 90 14.20 9.18 2.96
C GLY A 90 15.00 8.96 1.68
N LEU A 91 14.32 8.76 0.55
CA LEU A 91 14.97 8.60 -0.75
C LEU A 91 15.70 9.87 -1.22
N PHE A 92 15.17 11.06 -0.93
CA PHE A 92 15.88 12.32 -1.20
C PHE A 92 17.16 12.46 -0.36
N ILE A 93 17.13 12.03 0.90
CA ILE A 93 18.31 12.02 1.76
C ILE A 93 19.37 11.08 1.17
N LEU A 94 18.99 9.87 0.80
CA LEU A 94 19.90 8.89 0.17
C LEU A 94 20.48 9.42 -1.15
N ASN A 95 19.67 10.14 -1.92
CA ASN A 95 20.12 10.76 -3.17
C ASN A 95 21.21 11.82 -2.95
N LYS A 96 21.13 12.60 -1.86
CA LYS A 96 22.17 13.57 -1.51
C LYS A 96 23.49 12.90 -1.08
N VAL A 97 23.42 11.67 -0.59
CA VAL A 97 24.59 10.87 -0.22
C VAL A 97 25.21 10.16 -1.44
N GLY A 98 24.54 10.19 -2.60
CA GLY A 98 25.09 9.66 -3.85
C GLY A 98 24.41 8.40 -4.39
N ALA A 99 23.25 8.02 -3.87
CA ALA A 99 22.54 6.80 -4.30
C ALA A 99 21.99 6.86 -5.75
N ASN A 100 21.98 8.04 -6.38
CA ASN A 100 21.51 8.26 -7.76
C ASN A 100 20.16 7.65 -8.08
N ILE A 101 19.19 7.78 -7.16
CA ILE A 101 17.85 7.26 -7.33
C ILE A 101 17.03 8.25 -8.17
N THR A 102 16.65 7.84 -9.36
CA THR A 102 15.70 8.59 -10.19
C THR A 102 14.26 8.26 -9.76
N LEU A 103 13.29 9.08 -10.16
CA LEU A 103 11.86 8.86 -9.90
C LEU A 103 11.47 8.76 -8.42
N VAL A 104 12.22 9.41 -7.51
CA VAL A 104 12.01 9.38 -6.05
C VAL A 104 10.55 9.65 -5.67
N ILE A 105 9.94 10.68 -6.26
CA ILE A 105 8.54 11.05 -5.99
C ILE A 105 7.59 9.92 -6.42
N PHE A 106 7.81 9.32 -7.58
CA PHE A 106 7.00 8.23 -8.10
C PHE A 106 7.08 6.98 -7.20
N ILE A 107 8.29 6.61 -6.76
CA ILE A 107 8.52 5.50 -5.84
C ILE A 107 7.79 5.74 -4.52
N GLY A 108 7.88 6.94 -3.96
CA GLY A 108 7.21 7.28 -2.70
C GLY A 108 5.68 7.28 -2.83
N ILE A 109 5.14 7.74 -3.97
CA ILE A 109 3.69 7.66 -4.23
C ILE A 109 3.25 6.19 -4.32
N ILE A 110 4.01 5.35 -5.03
CA ILE A 110 3.71 3.90 -5.11
C ILE A 110 3.75 3.27 -3.72
N ALA A 111 4.76 3.57 -2.90
CA ALA A 111 4.85 3.08 -1.53
C ALA A 111 3.64 3.51 -0.69
N GLY A 112 3.23 4.78 -0.79
CA GLY A 112 2.05 5.29 -0.10
C GLY A 112 0.75 4.64 -0.58
N LEU A 113 0.53 4.54 -1.89
CA LEU A 113 -0.66 3.87 -2.43
C LEU A 113 -0.72 2.40 -2.03
N ALA A 114 0.42 1.70 -2.07
CA ALA A 114 0.49 0.32 -1.62
C ALA A 114 0.21 0.17 -0.11
N ASN A 115 0.51 1.21 0.69
CA ASN A 115 0.23 1.23 2.13
C ASN A 115 -1.26 1.40 2.47
N LEU A 116 -2.15 1.58 1.48
CA LEU A 116 -3.59 1.38 1.70
C LEU A 116 -3.89 -0.04 2.19
N ILE A 117 -3.03 -0.99 1.87
CA ILE A 117 -2.97 -2.29 2.54
C ILE A 117 -1.88 -2.19 3.62
N PRO A 118 -2.22 -2.28 4.93
CA PRO A 118 -1.25 -2.12 6.01
C PRO A 118 0.00 -2.99 5.81
N MET A 119 1.16 -2.42 6.10
CA MET A 119 2.48 -3.06 6.05
C MET A 119 3.03 -3.34 4.63
N VAL A 120 2.24 -3.24 3.58
CA VAL A 120 2.66 -3.59 2.21
C VAL A 120 3.43 -2.45 1.53
N GLY A 121 3.14 -1.21 1.89
CA GLY A 121 3.68 -0.01 1.25
C GLY A 121 5.20 0.03 1.11
N PRO A 122 5.97 0.01 2.20
CA PRO A 122 7.41 0.07 2.14
C PRO A 122 8.05 -1.07 1.35
N PHE A 123 7.49 -2.28 1.40
CA PHE A 123 8.00 -3.42 0.62
C PHE A 123 7.82 -3.20 -0.88
N ILE A 124 6.66 -2.72 -1.32
CA ILE A 124 6.40 -2.43 -2.74
C ILE A 124 7.23 -1.23 -3.21
N GLY A 125 7.45 -0.22 -2.37
CA GLY A 125 8.32 0.92 -2.70
C GLY A 125 9.80 0.56 -2.76
N MET A 126 10.25 -0.37 -1.92
CA MET A 126 11.63 -0.83 -1.85
C MET A 126 12.10 -1.49 -3.15
N VAL A 127 11.26 -2.33 -3.77
CA VAL A 127 11.63 -3.07 -4.99
C VAL A 127 12.04 -2.15 -6.15
N PRO A 128 11.23 -1.19 -6.60
CA PRO A 128 11.64 -0.29 -7.68
C PRO A 128 12.80 0.63 -7.26
N ALA A 129 12.90 1.03 -5.99
CA ALA A 129 14.02 1.81 -5.49
C ALA A 129 15.35 1.07 -5.66
N ILE A 130 15.41 -0.20 -5.26
CA ILE A 130 16.60 -1.05 -5.40
C ILE A 130 16.94 -1.25 -6.89
N LEU A 131 15.95 -1.60 -7.72
CA LEU A 131 16.18 -1.83 -9.15
C LEU A 131 16.75 -0.59 -9.84
N ILE A 132 16.18 0.58 -9.59
CA ILE A 132 16.66 1.84 -10.18
C ILE A 132 18.07 2.17 -9.69
N THR A 133 18.35 1.96 -8.40
CA THR A 133 19.69 2.21 -7.84
C THR A 133 20.73 1.30 -8.47
N ILE A 134 20.44 0.01 -8.64
CA ILE A 134 21.34 -0.93 -9.32
C ILE A 134 21.58 -0.44 -10.76
N MET A 135 20.52 -0.16 -11.50
CA MET A 135 20.63 0.27 -12.90
C MET A 135 21.47 1.55 -13.07
N ASN A 136 21.28 2.52 -12.18
CA ASN A 136 21.95 3.81 -12.28
C ASN A 136 23.42 3.77 -11.79
N ASN A 137 23.78 2.77 -10.98
CA ASN A 137 25.13 2.67 -10.42
C ASN A 137 25.97 1.52 -11.02
N VAL A 138 25.46 0.83 -12.04
CA VAL A 138 26.23 -0.17 -12.78
C VAL A 138 27.44 0.51 -13.44
N GLY A 139 28.65 0.06 -13.09
CA GLY A 139 29.92 0.61 -13.61
C GLY A 139 30.54 1.76 -12.80
N ASN A 140 29.91 2.21 -11.72
CA ASN A 140 30.46 3.19 -10.81
C ASN A 140 31.20 2.51 -9.64
N GLU A 141 32.53 2.59 -9.60
CA GLU A 141 33.32 2.04 -8.49
C GLU A 141 33.01 2.69 -7.14
N SER A 142 32.58 3.96 -7.13
CA SER A 142 32.16 4.69 -5.93
C SER A 142 30.91 4.11 -5.25
N ALA A 143 30.10 3.34 -5.96
CA ALA A 143 28.94 2.67 -5.38
C ALA A 143 29.32 1.52 -4.41
N PHE A 144 30.55 1.02 -4.50
CA PHE A 144 31.07 -0.08 -3.70
C PHE A 144 31.87 0.37 -2.46
N SER A 145 32.15 1.68 -2.30
CA SER A 145 32.94 2.21 -1.17
C SER A 145 32.16 3.27 -0.39
N HIS A 146 30.89 3.03 -0.15
CA HIS A 146 30.01 3.96 0.54
C HIS A 146 29.98 3.67 2.05
N TYR A 147 29.90 4.74 2.86
CA TYR A 147 29.71 4.67 4.30
C TYR A 147 28.33 5.19 4.69
N ILE A 148 27.52 4.38 5.37
CA ILE A 148 26.25 4.83 5.96
C ILE A 148 26.58 5.88 7.02
N PHE A 149 26.12 7.12 6.84
CA PHE A 149 26.42 8.26 7.71
C PHE A 149 27.91 8.44 8.04
N ASN A 150 28.83 8.03 7.14
CA ASN A 150 30.28 8.04 7.36
C ASN A 150 30.78 7.20 8.57
N ILE A 151 30.00 6.26 9.06
CA ILE A 151 30.33 5.48 10.26
C ILE A 151 30.47 3.99 9.91
N ILE A 152 29.52 3.44 9.14
CA ILE A 152 29.48 2.00 8.83
C ILE A 152 29.77 1.81 7.35
N PRO A 153 30.80 1.02 6.96
CA PRO A 153 31.02 0.69 5.57
C PRO A 153 29.84 -0.12 5.01
N SER A 154 29.17 0.42 4.00
CA SER A 154 28.11 -0.27 3.29
C SER A 154 28.64 -0.68 1.90
N PRO A 155 28.62 -1.96 1.56
CA PRO A 155 29.09 -2.40 0.26
C PRO A 155 28.19 -1.95 -0.89
N PHE A 156 26.92 -1.54 -0.60
CA PHE A 156 25.96 -1.14 -1.62
C PHE A 156 24.91 -0.20 -1.03
N PHE A 157 24.49 0.82 -1.79
CA PHE A 157 23.31 1.62 -1.50
C PHE A 157 22.01 0.82 -1.29
N ILE A 158 22.00 -0.44 -1.70
CA ILE A 158 20.89 -1.37 -1.50
C ILE A 158 20.58 -1.54 -0.02
N PHE A 159 21.61 -1.72 0.83
CA PHE A 159 21.42 -1.84 2.28
C PHE A 159 20.86 -0.56 2.88
N ASP A 160 21.27 0.61 2.39
CA ASP A 160 20.78 1.90 2.85
C ASP A 160 19.31 2.07 2.51
N ILE A 161 18.89 1.65 1.31
CA ILE A 161 17.49 1.67 0.88
C ILE A 161 16.66 0.72 1.74
N ILE A 162 17.13 -0.51 1.96
CA ILE A 162 16.44 -1.48 2.82
C ILE A 162 16.30 -0.92 4.24
N LEU A 163 17.38 -0.39 4.82
CA LEU A 163 17.37 0.19 6.16
C LEU A 163 16.39 1.37 6.24
N MET A 164 16.41 2.26 5.25
CA MET A 164 15.51 3.40 5.18
C MET A 164 14.04 2.96 5.16
N PHE A 165 13.67 1.99 4.32
CA PHE A 165 12.31 1.49 4.27
C PHE A 165 11.91 0.74 5.54
N ILE A 166 12.84 0.03 6.21
CA ILE A 166 12.60 -0.55 7.54
C ILE A 166 12.32 0.55 8.56
N VAL A 167 13.08 1.63 8.56
CA VAL A 167 12.86 2.78 9.45
C VAL A 167 11.49 3.41 9.18
N VAL A 168 11.13 3.65 7.91
CA VAL A 168 9.79 4.14 7.52
C VAL A 168 8.70 3.22 8.05
N GLN A 169 8.87 1.89 7.90
CA GLN A 169 7.90 0.91 8.40
C GLN A 169 7.78 0.94 9.92
N GLN A 170 8.90 1.12 10.65
CA GLN A 170 8.86 1.22 12.11
C GLN A 170 8.18 2.50 12.58
N ILE A 171 8.40 3.61 11.89
CA ILE A 171 7.71 4.87 12.17
C ILE A 171 6.20 4.71 11.90
N ASP A 172 5.82 4.09 10.80
CA ASP A 172 4.42 3.83 10.49
C ASP A 172 3.75 2.96 11.56
N ASN A 173 4.33 1.83 11.89
CA ASN A 173 3.75 0.86 12.83
C ASN A 173 3.69 1.39 14.27
N ASN A 174 4.71 2.11 14.72
CA ASN A 174 4.82 2.50 16.13
C ASN A 174 4.21 3.88 16.43
N PHE A 175 4.12 4.76 15.43
CA PHE A 175 3.67 6.14 15.64
C PHE A 175 2.46 6.49 14.77
N ILE A 176 2.55 6.30 13.45
CA ILE A 176 1.53 6.81 12.53
C ILE A 176 0.25 5.99 12.64
N THR A 177 0.36 4.68 12.49
CA THR A 177 -0.80 3.77 12.53
C THR A 177 -1.57 3.88 13.85
N PRO A 178 -0.94 3.84 15.05
CA PRO A 178 -1.65 4.04 16.32
C PRO A 178 -2.26 5.43 16.46
N LEU A 179 -1.58 6.47 15.99
CA LEU A 179 -2.04 7.85 16.10
C LEU A 179 -3.24 8.15 15.21
N VAL A 180 -3.28 7.55 14.01
CA VAL A 180 -4.23 7.89 12.96
C VAL A 180 -5.40 6.92 12.91
N ILE A 181 -5.15 5.63 13.05
CA ILE A 181 -6.19 4.60 13.07
C ILE A 181 -6.75 4.48 14.49
N GLY A 182 -5.92 4.74 15.50
CA GLY A 182 -6.29 4.84 16.90
C GLY A 182 -7.01 3.60 17.43
N GLU A 183 -7.72 3.76 18.53
CA GLU A 183 -8.58 2.75 19.15
C GLU A 183 -9.85 2.44 18.33
N SER A 184 -9.83 2.76 17.03
CA SER A 184 -11.04 2.80 16.17
C SER A 184 -11.72 1.45 16.01
N VAL A 185 -11.05 0.35 16.25
CA VAL A 185 -11.64 -0.97 15.98
C VAL A 185 -12.02 -1.70 17.27
N GLY A 186 -11.46 -1.34 18.43
CA GLY A 186 -11.82 -1.98 19.71
C GLY A 186 -11.71 -3.51 19.73
N LEU A 187 -11.19 -4.09 18.65
CA LEU A 187 -11.02 -5.53 18.48
C LEU A 187 -9.56 -5.92 18.72
N HIS A 188 -9.39 -6.99 19.47
CA HIS A 188 -8.06 -7.55 19.67
C HIS A 188 -7.43 -7.94 18.32
N PRO A 189 -6.14 -7.64 18.05
CA PRO A 189 -5.49 -7.93 16.78
C PRO A 189 -5.64 -9.38 16.30
N MET A 190 -5.68 -10.34 17.21
CA MET A 190 -5.92 -11.75 16.88
C MET A 190 -7.28 -11.99 16.24
N ILE A 191 -8.34 -11.29 16.66
CA ILE A 191 -9.68 -11.44 16.08
C ILE A 191 -9.67 -10.93 14.65
N VAL A 192 -9.00 -9.82 14.38
CA VAL A 192 -8.85 -9.27 13.02
C VAL A 192 -8.11 -10.26 12.13
N MET A 193 -7.01 -10.87 12.61
CA MET A 193 -6.27 -11.89 11.86
C MET A 193 -7.14 -13.13 11.55
N ILE A 194 -7.87 -13.63 12.54
CA ILE A 194 -8.76 -14.80 12.35
C ILE A 194 -9.83 -14.49 11.29
N VAL A 195 -10.47 -13.32 11.38
CA VAL A 195 -11.50 -12.91 10.40
C VAL A 195 -10.93 -12.77 8.99
N LEU A 196 -9.70 -12.22 8.85
CA LEU A 196 -9.02 -12.12 7.57
C LEU A 196 -8.67 -13.48 6.97
N ILE A 197 -8.17 -14.41 7.80
CA ILE A 197 -7.84 -15.77 7.36
C ILE A 197 -9.12 -16.52 6.95
N VAL A 198 -10.15 -16.49 7.78
CA VAL A 198 -11.43 -17.16 7.49
C VAL A 198 -12.10 -16.52 6.28
N GLY A 199 -12.13 -15.19 6.17
CA GLY A 199 -12.69 -14.50 5.02
C GLY A 199 -11.93 -14.77 3.72
N GLY A 200 -10.60 -14.85 3.79
CA GLY A 200 -9.74 -15.14 2.62
C GLY A 200 -9.79 -16.61 2.19
N THR A 201 -10.15 -17.54 3.06
CA THR A 201 -10.30 -18.97 2.70
C THR A 201 -11.68 -19.33 2.20
N LEU A 202 -12.70 -18.48 2.43
CA LEU A 202 -14.08 -18.66 1.98
C LEU A 202 -14.38 -17.98 0.63
N MET A 203 -13.44 -17.18 0.09
CA MET A 203 -13.47 -16.58 -1.25
C MET A 203 -12.60 -17.37 -2.24
#